data_45bf83197901110ba60542d9a4e298e6
#
_entry.id   45bf83197901110ba60542d9a4e298e6
#
_cell.length_a   1.000
_cell.length_b   1.000
_cell.length_c   1.000
_cell.angle_alpha   90.00
_cell.angle_beta   90.00
_cell.angle_gamma   90.00
#
_symmetry.space_group_name_H-M   'P 1'
#
loop_
_entity.id
_entity.type
_entity.pdbx_description
1 polymer ?
#
loop_
_entity_poly.entity_id
_entity_poly.type
_entity_poly.pdbx_seq_one_letter_code
_entity_poly.pdbx_strand_id
1 'polypeptide(L)'
;MKQIHSNLQRGFTLVELLIVVIILALLAAIVVPQFASSTDDAKVASLDTTLANVRGAIDLYYQQHGEYPGANTAVAAACTATDGTGTAVDPATRAQAFLDQMSMFTDADGGACSVKELGFVFGPYLKKNTLPTNPITNVGTFVVDNTGDLLMAGDGANGGWKYDTVVGKFIANDTTNGYDLR
;
A
#
# COMPACT_ATOMS: atom_id res chain seq x y z
N MET A 1 71.79 -25.74 -1.05
CA MET A 1 70.85 -26.33 -0.08
C MET A 1 69.77 -25.31 0.21
N LYS A 2 68.52 -25.60 -0.21
CA LYS A 2 67.36 -24.70 -0.05
C LYS A 2 66.61 -25.13 1.18
N GLN A 3 66.62 -24.31 2.23
CA GLN A 3 65.89 -24.55 3.47
C GLN A 3 64.37 -24.33 3.20
N ILE A 4 63.61 -25.42 3.33
CA ILE A 4 62.14 -25.36 3.26
C ILE A 4 61.65 -25.03 4.71
N HIS A 5 61.17 -23.82 4.91
CA HIS A 5 60.48 -23.43 6.16
C HIS A 5 59.08 -24.05 6.11
N SER A 6 58.86 -25.08 6.91
CA SER A 6 57.52 -25.62 7.17
C SER A 6 56.76 -24.63 8.09
N ASN A 7 55.81 -23.92 7.54
CA ASN A 7 54.82 -23.18 8.31
C ASN A 7 53.94 -24.19 9.05
N LEU A 8 54.12 -24.29 10.36
CA LEU A 8 53.24 -25.01 11.27
C LEU A 8 51.87 -24.34 11.24
N GLN A 9 50.95 -24.88 10.50
CA GLN A 9 49.54 -24.47 10.52
C GLN A 9 48.98 -24.91 11.89
N ARG A 10 48.65 -23.93 12.73
CA ARG A 10 47.89 -24.16 13.97
C ARG A 10 46.46 -24.51 13.60
N GLY A 11 46.03 -25.73 13.84
CA GLY A 11 44.67 -26.16 13.70
C GLY A 11 43.82 -25.65 14.87
N PHE A 12 42.55 -25.31 14.58
CA PHE A 12 41.56 -24.96 15.61
C PHE A 12 41.27 -26.17 16.50
N THR A 13 41.15 -25.96 17.80
CA THR A 13 40.72 -27.01 18.70
C THR A 13 39.20 -27.16 18.69
N LEU A 14 38.71 -28.38 18.95
CA LEU A 14 37.28 -28.68 19.04
C LEU A 14 36.60 -27.84 20.13
N VAL A 15 37.32 -27.58 21.23
CA VAL A 15 36.82 -26.78 22.36
C VAL A 15 36.67 -25.29 21.98
N GLU A 16 37.62 -24.71 21.23
CA GLU A 16 37.52 -23.33 20.76
C GLU A 16 36.28 -23.15 19.86
N LEU A 17 36.01 -24.12 18.98
CA LEU A 17 34.83 -24.06 18.11
C LEU A 17 33.54 -24.24 18.93
N LEU A 18 33.54 -25.12 19.94
CA LEU A 18 32.40 -25.33 20.82
C LEU A 18 32.03 -24.07 21.60
N ILE A 19 33.01 -23.38 22.20
CA ILE A 19 32.76 -22.14 22.94
C ILE A 19 32.20 -21.07 22.06
N VAL A 20 32.70 -20.90 20.84
CA VAL A 20 32.21 -19.91 19.89
C VAL A 20 30.74 -20.16 19.51
N VAL A 21 30.36 -21.41 19.23
CA VAL A 21 28.95 -21.70 18.85
C VAL A 21 28.00 -21.53 20.04
N ILE A 22 28.45 -21.81 21.29
CA ILE A 22 27.62 -21.56 22.47
C ILE A 22 27.38 -20.06 22.65
N ILE A 23 28.42 -19.22 22.52
CA ILE A 23 28.27 -17.76 22.64
C ILE A 23 27.35 -17.21 21.53
N LEU A 24 27.55 -17.66 20.30
CA LEU A 24 26.67 -17.25 19.18
C LEU A 24 25.22 -17.67 19.41
N ALA A 25 24.97 -18.87 19.94
CA ALA A 25 23.64 -19.34 20.26
C ALA A 25 22.95 -18.48 21.33
N LEU A 26 23.68 -18.09 22.38
CA LEU A 26 23.18 -17.23 23.45
C LEU A 26 22.85 -15.81 22.91
N LEU A 27 23.72 -15.25 22.07
CA LEU A 27 23.49 -13.95 21.46
C LEU A 27 22.28 -13.99 20.49
N ALA A 28 22.18 -15.04 19.67
CA ALA A 28 21.07 -15.22 18.76
C ALA A 28 19.72 -15.33 19.49
N ALA A 29 19.68 -16.03 20.63
CA ALA A 29 18.46 -16.19 21.43
C ALA A 29 17.87 -14.85 21.93
N ILE A 30 18.70 -13.83 22.15
CA ILE A 30 18.27 -12.50 22.61
C ILE A 30 17.94 -11.59 21.40
N VAL A 31 18.75 -11.65 20.35
CA VAL A 31 18.69 -10.71 19.24
C VAL A 31 17.54 -11.02 18.28
N VAL A 32 17.28 -12.31 18.00
CA VAL A 32 16.21 -12.70 17.05
C VAL A 32 14.82 -12.18 17.43
N PRO A 33 14.33 -12.32 18.67
CA PRO A 33 13.00 -11.81 19.02
C PRO A 33 12.90 -10.27 18.94
N GLN A 34 13.98 -9.54 19.20
CA GLN A 34 14.00 -8.09 19.09
C GLN A 34 13.86 -7.61 17.64
N PHE A 35 14.51 -8.30 16.70
CA PHE A 35 14.36 -7.97 15.28
C PHE A 35 12.95 -8.27 14.77
N ALA A 36 12.30 -9.33 15.21
CA ALA A 36 10.94 -9.64 14.84
C ALA A 36 9.98 -8.51 15.25
N SER A 37 10.04 -8.06 16.50
CA SER A 37 9.24 -6.93 17.01
C SER A 37 9.48 -5.64 16.21
N SER A 38 10.74 -5.28 15.96
CA SER A 38 11.08 -4.07 15.19
C SER A 38 10.55 -4.11 13.76
N THR A 39 10.47 -5.29 13.15
CA THR A 39 9.92 -5.45 11.79
C THR A 39 8.42 -5.20 11.78
N ASP A 40 7.70 -5.68 12.78
CA ASP A 40 6.25 -5.49 12.88
C ASP A 40 5.91 -4.02 13.17
N ASP A 41 6.65 -3.35 14.04
CA ASP A 41 6.51 -1.92 14.28
C ASP A 41 6.75 -1.09 13.00
N ALA A 42 7.74 -1.47 12.20
CA ALA A 42 8.03 -0.83 10.93
C ALA A 42 6.89 -1.01 9.90
N LYS A 43 6.27 -2.20 9.86
CA LYS A 43 5.09 -2.45 9.01
C LYS A 43 3.91 -1.60 9.42
N VAL A 44 3.66 -1.47 10.72
CA VAL A 44 2.58 -0.64 11.26
C VAL A 44 2.80 0.84 10.92
N ALA A 45 4.00 1.37 11.12
CA ALA A 45 4.34 2.74 10.75
C ALA A 45 4.21 2.98 9.23
N SER A 46 4.56 2.00 8.41
CA SER A 46 4.37 2.03 6.96
C SER A 46 2.88 2.02 6.58
N LEU A 47 2.06 1.23 7.28
CA LEU A 47 0.61 1.20 7.12
C LEU A 47 0.00 2.58 7.40
N ASP A 48 0.31 3.18 8.56
CA ASP A 48 -0.20 4.49 8.95
C ASP A 48 0.20 5.57 7.94
N THR A 49 1.44 5.56 7.46
CA THR A 49 1.91 6.48 6.42
C THR A 49 1.15 6.31 5.11
N THR A 50 0.92 5.07 4.69
CA THR A 50 0.18 4.76 3.47
C THR A 50 -1.27 5.22 3.56
N LEU A 51 -1.95 4.92 4.68
CA LEU A 51 -3.31 5.38 4.95
C LEU A 51 -3.41 6.91 4.90
N ALA A 52 -2.50 7.62 5.58
CA ALA A 52 -2.48 9.07 5.59
C ALA A 52 -2.29 9.66 4.18
N ASN A 53 -1.39 9.09 3.39
CA ASN A 53 -1.13 9.56 2.03
C ASN A 53 -2.32 9.35 1.09
N VAL A 54 -2.95 8.16 1.13
CA VAL A 54 -4.09 7.85 0.28
C VAL A 54 -5.31 8.67 0.69
N ARG A 55 -5.60 8.78 1.99
CA ARG A 55 -6.68 9.64 2.52
C ARG A 55 -6.50 11.09 2.12
N GLY A 56 -5.29 11.63 2.27
CA GLY A 56 -4.99 13.00 1.84
C GLY A 56 -5.20 13.22 0.35
N ALA A 57 -4.89 12.23 -0.49
CA ALA A 57 -5.17 12.28 -1.93
C ALA A 57 -6.67 12.23 -2.24
N ILE A 58 -7.44 11.39 -1.53
CA ILE A 58 -8.91 11.31 -1.62
C ILE A 58 -9.55 12.65 -1.20
N ASP A 59 -9.10 13.22 -0.09
CA ASP A 59 -9.61 14.50 0.41
C ASP A 59 -9.31 15.65 -0.57
N LEU A 60 -8.14 15.64 -1.20
CA LEU A 60 -7.79 16.63 -2.22
C LEU A 60 -8.69 16.51 -3.47
N TYR A 61 -8.96 15.28 -3.91
CA TYR A 61 -9.91 15.02 -4.98
C TYR A 61 -11.30 15.58 -4.61
N TYR A 62 -11.80 15.24 -3.43
CA TYR A 62 -13.10 15.72 -2.93
C TYR A 62 -13.21 17.25 -2.89
N GLN A 63 -12.14 17.93 -2.46
CA GLN A 63 -12.13 19.40 -2.43
C GLN A 63 -12.23 20.03 -3.83
N GLN A 64 -11.76 19.34 -4.85
CA GLN A 64 -11.76 19.86 -6.23
C GLN A 64 -13.02 19.49 -7.02
N HIS A 65 -13.68 18.37 -6.71
CA HIS A 65 -14.80 17.83 -7.46
C HIS A 65 -16.12 17.86 -6.68
N GLY A 66 -16.09 18.04 -5.36
CA GLY A 66 -17.29 18.00 -4.51
C GLY A 66 -17.85 16.60 -4.25
N GLU A 67 -17.25 15.57 -4.84
CA GLU A 67 -17.61 14.17 -4.70
C GLU A 67 -16.37 13.30 -4.51
N TYR A 68 -16.55 12.12 -3.94
CA TYR A 68 -15.44 11.20 -3.69
C TYR A 68 -15.07 10.39 -4.95
N PRO A 69 -13.79 10.03 -5.16
CA PRO A 69 -13.40 9.25 -6.34
C PRO A 69 -14.10 7.89 -6.37
N GLY A 70 -14.52 7.45 -7.55
CA GLY A 70 -15.32 6.23 -7.74
C GLY A 70 -16.82 6.39 -7.45
N ALA A 71 -17.29 7.55 -6.99
CA ALA A 71 -18.71 7.85 -6.87
C ALA A 71 -19.36 8.03 -8.25
N ASN A 72 -18.67 8.74 -9.14
CA ASN A 72 -19.08 9.00 -10.52
C ASN A 72 -18.23 8.24 -11.54
N THR A 73 -18.72 8.23 -12.80
CA THR A 73 -18.00 7.65 -13.93
C THR A 73 -16.69 8.40 -14.20
N ALA A 74 -15.62 7.67 -14.48
CA ALA A 74 -14.35 8.21 -14.98
C ALA A 74 -14.33 8.34 -16.51
N VAL A 75 -15.37 7.88 -17.21
CA VAL A 75 -15.46 7.98 -18.67
C VAL A 75 -15.67 9.44 -19.05
N ALA A 76 -14.81 9.96 -19.92
CA ALA A 76 -14.78 11.35 -20.36
C ALA A 76 -15.05 11.47 -21.85
N ALA A 77 -16.14 12.12 -22.23
CA ALA A 77 -16.53 12.24 -23.64
C ALA A 77 -15.58 13.13 -24.48
N ALA A 78 -14.74 13.93 -23.85
CA ALA A 78 -13.90 14.94 -24.52
C ALA A 78 -12.40 14.66 -24.46
N CYS A 79 -11.96 13.55 -23.87
CA CYS A 79 -10.55 13.17 -23.84
C CYS A 79 -10.03 12.81 -25.24
N THR A 80 -8.92 13.40 -25.68
CA THR A 80 -8.32 13.10 -26.98
C THR A 80 -7.29 11.97 -26.94
N ALA A 81 -6.96 11.47 -25.75
CA ALA A 81 -6.00 10.40 -25.52
C ALA A 81 -6.68 9.14 -24.95
N THR A 82 -6.22 8.64 -23.82
CA THR A 82 -6.83 7.47 -23.17
C THR A 82 -7.80 7.93 -22.10
N ASP A 83 -9.08 7.61 -22.29
CA ASP A 83 -10.15 7.88 -21.32
C ASP A 83 -10.04 6.97 -20.09
N GLY A 84 -10.62 7.43 -18.99
CA GLY A 84 -11.00 6.56 -17.90
C GLY A 84 -12.07 5.55 -18.36
N THR A 85 -12.04 4.36 -17.81
CA THR A 85 -12.92 3.24 -18.18
C THR A 85 -13.94 2.86 -17.09
N GLY A 86 -13.75 3.35 -15.88
CA GLY A 86 -14.63 3.07 -14.75
C GLY A 86 -15.99 3.77 -14.88
N THR A 87 -17.10 3.03 -14.82
CA THR A 87 -18.46 3.54 -15.01
C THR A 87 -19.22 3.79 -13.71
N ALA A 88 -18.66 3.46 -12.56
CA ALA A 88 -19.25 3.64 -11.23
C ALA A 88 -20.64 2.98 -11.02
N VAL A 89 -20.95 1.92 -11.77
CA VAL A 89 -22.25 1.23 -11.72
C VAL A 89 -22.26 0.12 -10.64
N ASP A 90 -21.19 -0.63 -10.54
CA ASP A 90 -21.00 -1.76 -9.61
C ASP A 90 -19.65 -1.65 -8.87
N PRO A 91 -19.39 -2.45 -7.85
CA PRO A 91 -18.13 -2.35 -7.08
C PRO A 91 -16.86 -2.46 -7.92
N ALA A 92 -16.83 -3.28 -8.95
CA ALA A 92 -15.65 -3.46 -9.79
C ALA A 92 -15.42 -2.24 -10.69
N THR A 93 -16.47 -1.71 -11.31
CA THR A 93 -16.38 -0.51 -12.16
C THR A 93 -16.17 0.75 -11.34
N ARG A 94 -16.63 0.81 -10.07
CA ARG A 94 -16.31 1.87 -9.11
C ARG A 94 -14.83 1.82 -8.70
N ALA A 95 -14.29 0.63 -8.50
CA ALA A 95 -12.87 0.47 -8.23
C ALA A 95 -12.00 0.97 -9.39
N GLN A 96 -12.41 0.69 -10.63
CA GLN A 96 -11.72 1.21 -11.81
C GLN A 96 -11.87 2.73 -11.91
N ALA A 97 -13.09 3.28 -11.70
CA ALA A 97 -13.32 4.72 -11.69
C ALA A 97 -12.43 5.42 -10.64
N PHE A 98 -12.33 4.88 -9.43
CA PHE A 98 -11.43 5.38 -8.41
C PHE A 98 -9.98 5.43 -8.91
N LEU A 99 -9.47 4.34 -9.48
CA LEU A 99 -8.09 4.28 -9.96
C LEU A 99 -7.83 5.26 -11.09
N ASP A 100 -8.74 5.37 -12.06
CA ASP A 100 -8.63 6.29 -13.18
C ASP A 100 -8.63 7.75 -12.69
N GLN A 101 -9.61 8.12 -11.85
CA GLN A 101 -9.75 9.46 -11.29
C GLN A 101 -8.58 9.87 -10.40
N MET A 102 -7.98 8.92 -9.69
CA MET A 102 -6.84 9.19 -8.83
C MET A 102 -5.50 9.24 -9.58
N SER A 103 -5.37 8.57 -10.71
CA SER A 103 -4.08 8.43 -11.42
C SER A 103 -3.98 9.19 -12.73
N MET A 104 -5.10 9.70 -13.26
CA MET A 104 -5.14 10.49 -14.49
C MET A 104 -5.48 11.97 -14.20
N PHE A 105 -5.45 12.80 -15.22
CA PHE A 105 -6.00 14.16 -15.14
C PHE A 105 -7.51 14.09 -15.21
N THR A 106 -8.20 14.94 -14.45
CA THR A 106 -9.66 14.93 -14.38
C THR A 106 -10.26 16.26 -14.77
N ASP A 107 -11.48 16.21 -15.31
CA ASP A 107 -12.35 17.37 -15.50
C ASP A 107 -13.18 17.67 -14.23
N ALA A 108 -14.04 18.67 -14.28
CA ALA A 108 -14.84 19.08 -13.12
C ALA A 108 -15.86 18.01 -12.67
N ASP A 109 -16.30 17.16 -13.59
CA ASP A 109 -17.31 16.12 -13.33
C ASP A 109 -16.68 14.75 -12.97
N GLY A 110 -15.34 14.69 -12.89
CA GLY A 110 -14.60 13.46 -12.55
C GLY A 110 -14.28 12.57 -13.76
N GLY A 111 -14.55 13.02 -14.98
CA GLY A 111 -14.06 12.36 -16.18
C GLY A 111 -12.53 12.35 -16.20
N ALA A 112 -11.90 11.22 -16.56
CA ALA A 112 -10.47 11.03 -16.48
C ALA A 112 -9.82 10.95 -17.87
N CYS A 113 -8.65 11.58 -18.01
CA CYS A 113 -7.87 11.57 -19.24
C CYS A 113 -6.38 11.37 -18.93
N SER A 114 -5.71 10.55 -19.72
CA SER A 114 -4.30 10.22 -19.50
C SER A 114 -3.33 11.38 -19.76
N VAL A 115 -3.78 12.43 -20.43
CA VAL A 115 -2.99 13.62 -20.72
C VAL A 115 -3.67 14.88 -20.17
N LYS A 116 -2.85 15.85 -19.79
CA LYS A 116 -3.35 17.17 -19.40
C LYS A 116 -3.74 17.97 -20.65
N GLU A 117 -5.01 18.25 -20.78
CA GLU A 117 -5.56 19.03 -21.90
C GLU A 117 -6.69 19.95 -21.44
N LEU A 118 -7.29 20.70 -22.37
CA LEU A 118 -8.35 21.65 -22.07
C LEU A 118 -9.56 20.91 -21.46
N GLY A 119 -9.95 21.31 -20.26
CA GLY A 119 -11.00 20.65 -19.47
C GLY A 119 -10.45 19.68 -18.43
N PHE A 120 -9.30 19.03 -18.66
CA PHE A 120 -8.66 18.07 -17.74
C PHE A 120 -7.49 18.74 -17.02
N VAL A 121 -7.81 19.50 -15.98
CA VAL A 121 -6.82 20.37 -15.30
C VAL A 121 -6.46 19.92 -13.89
N PHE A 122 -7.26 19.02 -13.29
CA PHE A 122 -7.04 18.50 -11.94
C PHE A 122 -6.21 17.22 -11.96
N GLY A 123 -5.64 16.84 -10.82
CA GLY A 123 -4.86 15.62 -10.66
C GLY A 123 -3.50 15.63 -11.39
N PRO A 124 -2.85 14.49 -11.57
CA PRO A 124 -3.14 13.23 -10.90
C PRO A 124 -2.82 13.29 -9.39
N TYR A 125 -3.59 12.58 -8.59
CA TYR A 125 -3.46 12.54 -7.11
C TYR A 125 -2.55 11.39 -6.65
N LEU A 126 -2.53 10.32 -7.43
CA LEU A 126 -1.62 9.18 -7.27
C LEU A 126 -0.72 9.04 -8.50
N LYS A 127 0.52 8.61 -8.29
CA LYS A 127 1.51 8.44 -9.38
C LYS A 127 1.28 7.20 -10.24
N LYS A 128 0.49 6.25 -9.78
CA LYS A 128 0.28 4.95 -10.43
C LYS A 128 -1.21 4.61 -10.41
N ASN A 129 -1.66 3.91 -11.44
CA ASN A 129 -3.01 3.35 -11.50
C ASN A 129 -3.15 2.05 -10.65
N THR A 130 -2.53 2.05 -9.49
CA THR A 130 -2.61 0.96 -8.51
C THR A 130 -2.35 1.52 -7.12
N LEU A 131 -3.05 1.02 -6.13
CA LEU A 131 -2.76 1.33 -4.74
C LEU A 131 -1.44 0.67 -4.28
N PRO A 132 -0.74 1.27 -3.32
CA PRO A 132 0.40 0.62 -2.68
C PRO A 132 -0.04 -0.70 -2.04
N THR A 133 0.89 -1.64 -1.95
CA THR A 133 0.68 -2.89 -1.23
C THR A 133 0.51 -2.61 0.26
N ASN A 134 -0.53 -3.18 0.88
CA ASN A 134 -0.70 -3.12 2.33
C ASN A 134 0.45 -3.89 3.00
N PRO A 135 1.24 -3.26 3.87
CA PRO A 135 2.43 -3.88 4.46
C PRO A 135 2.11 -5.03 5.44
N ILE A 136 0.87 -5.17 5.89
CA ILE A 136 0.44 -6.25 6.77
C ILE A 136 0.01 -7.47 5.95
N THR A 137 -0.91 -7.28 4.99
CA THR A 137 -1.49 -8.38 4.20
C THR A 137 -0.66 -8.72 2.96
N ASN A 138 0.27 -7.86 2.54
CA ASN A 138 1.01 -7.93 1.28
C ASN A 138 0.12 -7.94 0.03
N VAL A 139 -1.08 -7.36 0.11
CA VAL A 139 -2.05 -7.26 -0.98
C VAL A 139 -2.27 -5.80 -1.36
N GLY A 140 -2.25 -5.48 -2.65
CA GLY A 140 -2.45 -4.12 -3.19
C GLY A 140 -3.84 -3.89 -3.79
N THR A 141 -4.66 -4.93 -3.92
CA THR A 141 -6.05 -4.80 -4.37
C THR A 141 -6.94 -4.23 -3.28
N PHE A 142 -8.09 -3.68 -3.65
CA PHE A 142 -9.04 -3.12 -2.70
C PHE A 142 -10.48 -3.49 -3.08
N VAL A 143 -11.34 -3.46 -2.07
CA VAL A 143 -12.79 -3.63 -2.21
C VAL A 143 -13.46 -2.27 -2.11
N VAL A 144 -14.38 -2.01 -3.02
CA VAL A 144 -15.17 -0.78 -3.00
C VAL A 144 -16.56 -1.07 -2.46
N ASP A 145 -16.97 -0.25 -1.49
CA ASP A 145 -18.30 -0.17 -0.96
C ASP A 145 -18.94 1.17 -1.35
N ASN A 146 -20.26 1.26 -1.33
CA ASN A 146 -21.01 2.48 -1.59
C ASN A 146 -22.24 2.61 -0.68
N THR A 147 -22.15 2.06 0.50
CA THR A 147 -23.25 2.05 1.48
C THR A 147 -23.32 3.34 2.31
N GLY A 148 -22.23 4.10 2.38
CA GLY A 148 -22.12 5.26 3.25
C GLY A 148 -21.96 4.86 4.71
N ASP A 149 -21.43 3.68 4.99
CA ASP A 149 -21.25 3.17 6.35
C ASP A 149 -20.03 3.83 7.03
N LEU A 150 -20.29 4.75 7.91
CA LEU A 150 -19.26 5.40 8.75
C LEU A 150 -18.57 4.42 9.71
N LEU A 151 -19.21 3.29 10.00
CA LEU A 151 -18.66 2.23 10.86
C LEU A 151 -18.01 1.10 10.04
N MET A 152 -17.83 1.32 8.70
CA MET A 152 -17.20 0.33 7.83
C MET A 152 -15.94 -0.26 8.48
N ALA A 153 -15.90 -1.59 8.58
CA ALA A 153 -14.79 -2.37 9.13
C ALA A 153 -14.17 -3.26 8.07
N GLY A 154 -12.95 -3.71 8.31
CA GLY A 154 -12.30 -4.72 7.49
C GLY A 154 -13.04 -6.04 7.53
N ASP A 155 -13.02 -6.80 6.43
CA ASP A 155 -13.56 -8.17 6.37
C ASP A 155 -12.44 -9.23 6.37
N GLY A 156 -11.20 -8.82 6.14
CA GLY A 156 -10.03 -9.69 6.10
C GLY A 156 -10.00 -10.70 4.95
N ALA A 157 -11.02 -10.69 4.09
CA ALA A 157 -11.21 -11.74 3.09
C ALA A 157 -10.74 -11.33 1.68
N ASN A 158 -10.95 -10.06 1.29
CA ASN A 158 -10.78 -9.60 -0.07
C ASN A 158 -9.96 -8.31 -0.14
N GLY A 159 -8.76 -8.41 -0.71
CA GLY A 159 -7.89 -7.23 -0.90
C GLY A 159 -7.16 -6.77 0.36
N GLY A 160 -6.23 -5.85 0.18
CA GLY A 160 -5.46 -5.24 1.26
C GLY A 160 -6.13 -3.98 1.83
N TRP A 161 -7.07 -3.38 1.08
CA TRP A 161 -7.73 -2.13 1.40
C TRP A 161 -9.24 -2.22 1.19
N LYS A 162 -9.98 -1.40 1.91
CA LYS A 162 -11.41 -1.22 1.72
C LYS A 162 -11.74 0.26 1.66
N TYR A 163 -12.65 0.63 0.76
CA TYR A 163 -12.98 2.01 0.49
C TYR A 163 -14.49 2.20 0.26
N ASP A 164 -15.07 3.22 0.85
CA ASP A 164 -16.47 3.60 0.62
C ASP A 164 -16.52 4.91 -0.16
N THR A 165 -17.22 4.88 -1.31
CA THR A 165 -17.32 6.00 -2.25
C THR A 165 -18.29 7.10 -1.81
N VAL A 166 -19.17 6.84 -0.85
CA VAL A 166 -20.16 7.80 -0.36
C VAL A 166 -19.58 8.70 0.74
N VAL A 167 -18.80 8.11 1.65
CA VAL A 167 -18.22 8.82 2.80
C VAL A 167 -16.72 9.05 2.66
N GLY A 168 -16.10 8.53 1.61
CA GLY A 168 -14.65 8.66 1.37
C GLY A 168 -13.79 7.88 2.36
N LYS A 169 -14.36 6.97 3.13
CA LYS A 169 -13.65 6.22 4.16
C LYS A 169 -12.73 5.19 3.51
N PHE A 170 -11.43 5.27 3.79
CA PHE A 170 -10.40 4.35 3.31
C PHE A 170 -9.70 3.69 4.49
N ILE A 171 -9.70 2.37 4.56
CA ILE A 171 -9.15 1.58 5.68
C ILE A 171 -8.30 0.41 5.19
N ALA A 172 -7.46 -0.12 6.09
CA ALA A 172 -6.86 -1.43 5.89
C ALA A 172 -7.95 -2.52 5.95
N ASN A 173 -7.95 -3.44 4.99
CA ASN A 173 -8.91 -4.55 5.01
C ASN A 173 -8.34 -5.74 5.78
N ASP A 174 -8.12 -5.54 7.06
CA ASP A 174 -7.56 -6.55 7.97
C ASP A 174 -8.24 -6.44 9.34
N THR A 175 -8.82 -7.53 9.79
CA THR A 175 -9.48 -7.64 11.10
C THR A 175 -8.50 -7.96 12.23
N THR A 176 -7.23 -8.23 11.91
CA THR A 176 -6.20 -8.58 12.89
C THR A 176 -5.73 -7.33 13.63
N ASN A 177 -5.63 -7.38 14.93
CA ASN A 177 -5.08 -6.32 15.78
C ASN A 177 -5.73 -4.92 15.60
N GLY A 178 -6.94 -4.84 15.04
CA GLY A 178 -7.65 -3.58 14.84
C GLY A 178 -7.01 -2.65 13.81
N TYR A 179 -6.33 -3.19 12.82
CA TYR A 179 -5.70 -2.38 11.75
C TYR A 179 -6.74 -1.67 10.86
N ASP A 180 -7.95 -2.18 10.78
CA ASP A 180 -9.09 -1.57 10.10
C ASP A 180 -9.64 -0.31 10.81
N LEU A 181 -9.30 -0.12 12.08
CA LEU A 181 -9.72 1.03 12.89
C LEU A 181 -8.76 2.23 12.84
N ARG A 182 -7.70 2.14 12.06
CA ARG A 182 -6.64 3.17 11.93
C ARG A 182 -6.97 4.25 10.91
#